data_2dace3077356567529a1646963b6b677
#
_entry.id   2dace3077356567529a1646963b6b677
#
_cell.length_a   1.000
_cell.length_b   1.000
_cell.length_c   1.000
_cell.angle_alpha   90.00
_cell.angle_beta   90.00
_cell.angle_gamma   90.00
#
_symmetry.space_group_name_H-M   'P 1'
#
loop_
_entity.id
_entity.type
_entity.pdbx_description
1 polymer ?
#
loop_
_entity_poly.entity_id
_entity_poly.type
_entity_poly.pdbx_seq_one_letter_code
_entity_poly.pdbx_strand_id
1 'polypeptide(L)'
;MKDYRLFLAILLLFLTACAEQATKPVVLVPVEERNPPVATENKPTSVHKEIREEANKQHEPVIIALIEDAEKFSGQGQSAKAAATIERALRIEPRNAMLWHRLSVVRFQQQQWQQTIAMARKSIALAGNNSNLKSDNWGMIAKAYEKLGDKRKASEARNKQTNQS
;
A
#
# COMPACT_ATOMS: atom_id res chain seq x y z
N MET A 1 -30.39 -36.84 -21.29
CA MET A 1 -30.78 -36.94 -19.85
C MET A 1 -29.88 -37.89 -19.02
N LYS A 2 -28.99 -38.68 -19.65
CA LYS A 2 -28.06 -39.58 -18.91
C LYS A 2 -26.81 -38.82 -18.41
N ASP A 3 -26.36 -37.82 -19.13
CA ASP A 3 -25.09 -37.09 -18.84
C ASP A 3 -25.19 -36.16 -17.62
N TYR A 4 -26.39 -35.64 -17.33
CA TYR A 4 -26.60 -34.79 -16.14
C TYR A 4 -26.44 -35.57 -14.82
N ARG A 5 -26.84 -36.86 -14.80
CA ARG A 5 -26.66 -37.71 -13.61
C ARG A 5 -25.20 -38.02 -13.32
N LEU A 6 -24.39 -38.13 -14.37
CA LEU A 6 -22.93 -38.34 -14.24
C LEU A 6 -22.24 -37.08 -13.70
N PHE A 7 -22.63 -35.90 -14.21
CA PHE A 7 -22.11 -34.62 -13.70
C PHE A 7 -22.47 -34.35 -12.24
N LEU A 8 -23.70 -34.68 -11.84
CA LEU A 8 -24.17 -34.53 -10.45
C LEU A 8 -23.41 -35.47 -9.49
N ALA A 9 -23.13 -36.70 -9.94
CA ALA A 9 -22.36 -37.67 -9.15
C ALA A 9 -20.89 -37.26 -8.96
N ILE A 10 -20.25 -36.64 -9.96
CA ILE A 10 -18.89 -36.14 -9.89
C ILE A 10 -18.80 -34.90 -8.99
N LEU A 11 -19.81 -34.00 -9.04
CA LEU A 11 -19.89 -32.82 -8.19
C LEU A 11 -20.01 -33.16 -6.70
N LEU A 12 -20.76 -34.25 -6.37
CA LEU A 12 -20.94 -34.72 -5.00
C LEU A 12 -19.68 -35.36 -4.39
N LEU A 13 -18.75 -35.87 -5.23
CA LEU A 13 -17.51 -36.50 -4.80
C LEU A 13 -16.43 -35.46 -4.35
N PHE A 14 -16.55 -34.20 -4.74
CA PHE A 14 -15.64 -33.13 -4.34
C PHE A 14 -15.97 -32.45 -3.01
N LEU A 15 -17.09 -32.78 -2.37
CA LEU A 15 -17.56 -32.14 -1.14
C LEU A 15 -17.10 -32.84 0.15
N THR A 16 -16.32 -33.92 0.09
CA THR A 16 -15.91 -34.67 1.29
C THR A 16 -14.46 -34.50 1.72
N ALA A 17 -13.73 -33.50 1.23
CA ALA A 17 -12.34 -33.22 1.61
C ALA A 17 -12.22 -32.01 2.53
N CYS A 18 -12.94 -31.98 3.66
CA CYS A 18 -12.62 -31.16 4.81
C CYS A 18 -12.51 -32.05 6.03
N ALA A 19 -11.37 -32.71 6.17
CA ALA A 19 -10.99 -33.46 7.35
C ALA A 19 -9.89 -32.75 8.11
N GLU A 20 -10.23 -32.36 9.32
CA GLU A 20 -9.44 -32.59 10.54
C GLU A 20 -8.01 -32.03 10.57
N GLN A 21 -7.89 -30.73 10.87
CA GLN A 21 -6.67 -30.24 11.50
C GLN A 21 -6.70 -30.57 12.99
N ALA A 22 -6.00 -31.61 13.37
CA ALA A 22 -5.73 -31.96 14.75
C ALA A 22 -5.01 -30.80 15.44
N THR A 23 -5.68 -30.11 16.34
CA THR A 23 -5.08 -29.12 17.23
C THR A 23 -4.13 -29.84 18.19
N LYS A 24 -2.81 -29.62 17.99
CA LYS A 24 -1.80 -30.04 18.95
C LYS A 24 -2.07 -29.31 20.28
N PRO A 25 -2.06 -29.99 21.43
CA PRO A 25 -2.22 -29.34 22.71
C PRO A 25 -1.06 -28.36 22.94
N VAL A 26 -1.40 -27.11 23.19
CA VAL A 26 -0.45 -26.09 23.63
C VAL A 26 0.01 -26.47 25.02
N VAL A 27 1.26 -26.88 25.15
CA VAL A 27 1.92 -27.03 26.44
C VAL A 27 2.09 -25.65 27.03
N LEU A 28 1.30 -25.32 28.05
CA LEU A 28 1.49 -24.13 28.86
C LEU A 28 2.78 -24.28 29.67
N VAL A 29 3.85 -23.63 29.18
CA VAL A 29 5.07 -23.45 29.95
C VAL A 29 4.74 -22.42 31.04
N PRO A 30 5.03 -22.65 32.33
CA PRO A 30 4.84 -21.65 33.37
C PRO A 30 5.67 -20.41 33.04
N VAL A 31 5.01 -19.28 32.84
CA VAL A 31 5.69 -17.98 32.70
C VAL A 31 6.16 -17.62 34.12
N GLU A 32 7.46 -17.74 34.33
CA GLU A 32 8.12 -17.18 35.52
C GLU A 32 7.90 -15.66 35.45
N GLU A 33 7.24 -15.13 36.50
CA GLU A 33 6.99 -13.70 36.68
C GLU A 33 8.34 -12.98 36.79
N ARG A 34 8.87 -12.61 35.62
CA ARG A 34 9.99 -11.66 35.58
C ARG A 34 9.37 -10.27 35.70
N ASN A 35 9.52 -9.66 36.88
CA ASN A 35 9.20 -8.26 37.09
C ASN A 35 9.57 -7.41 35.87
N PRO A 36 8.62 -6.61 35.30
CA PRO A 36 8.94 -5.74 34.20
C PRO A 36 10.04 -4.79 34.68
N PRO A 37 11.14 -4.65 33.91
CA PRO A 37 12.09 -3.59 34.18
C PRO A 37 11.32 -2.26 34.08
N VAL A 38 11.49 -1.44 35.12
CA VAL A 38 11.03 -0.05 35.19
C VAL A 38 11.22 0.58 33.81
N ALA A 39 10.12 1.06 33.20
CA ALA A 39 10.15 1.81 31.98
C ALA A 39 11.03 3.04 32.17
N THR A 40 12.31 2.92 31.86
CA THR A 40 13.16 4.06 31.60
C THR A 40 12.60 4.72 30.38
N GLU A 41 12.04 5.89 30.56
CA GLU A 41 11.59 6.82 29.55
C GLU A 41 12.74 7.03 28.57
N ASN A 42 12.77 6.21 27.49
CA ASN A 42 13.73 6.36 26.41
C ASN A 42 13.36 7.60 25.60
N LYS A 43 13.75 8.76 26.13
CA LYS A 43 13.95 9.97 25.33
C LYS A 43 14.77 9.56 24.10
N PRO A 44 14.29 9.75 22.87
CA PRO A 44 15.01 9.31 21.67
C PRO A 44 16.37 9.98 21.67
N THR A 45 17.40 9.19 21.94
CA THR A 45 18.78 9.64 22.02
C THR A 45 19.18 10.24 20.67
N SER A 46 19.88 11.39 20.68
CA SER A 46 20.38 12.11 19.50
C SER A 46 21.07 11.20 18.48
N VAL A 47 21.76 10.17 18.94
CA VAL A 47 22.41 9.12 18.12
C VAL A 47 21.46 8.41 17.16
N HIS A 48 20.22 8.10 17.59
CA HIS A 48 19.23 7.45 16.72
C HIS A 48 18.74 8.38 15.59
N LYS A 49 18.74 9.68 15.83
CA LYS A 49 18.36 10.69 14.84
C LYS A 49 19.48 10.87 13.82
N GLU A 50 20.72 10.93 14.26
CA GLU A 50 21.90 11.08 13.38
C GLU A 50 22.07 9.87 12.45
N ILE A 51 22.00 8.64 12.96
CA ILE A 51 22.07 7.41 12.15
C ILE A 51 20.97 7.38 11.09
N ARG A 52 19.77 7.87 11.42
CA ARG A 52 18.63 7.92 10.51
C ARG A 52 18.78 8.99 9.43
N GLU A 53 19.38 10.13 9.75
CA GLU A 53 19.68 11.21 8.81
C GLU A 53 20.80 10.82 7.84
N GLU A 54 21.85 10.13 8.30
CA GLU A 54 22.91 9.59 7.44
C GLU A 54 22.40 8.48 6.51
N ALA A 55 21.58 7.55 7.01
CA ALA A 55 20.97 6.53 6.18
C ALA A 55 20.07 7.16 5.10
N ASN A 56 19.28 8.19 5.41
CA ASN A 56 18.48 8.91 4.44
C ASN A 56 19.32 9.57 3.36
N LYS A 57 20.44 10.20 3.71
CA LYS A 57 21.34 10.82 2.73
C LYS A 57 21.95 9.82 1.76
N GLN A 58 22.25 8.60 2.21
CA GLN A 58 22.78 7.54 1.35
C GLN A 58 21.73 6.97 0.41
N HIS A 59 20.45 6.95 0.81
CA HIS A 59 19.37 6.41 -0.02
C HIS A 59 18.86 7.42 -1.06
N GLU A 60 19.02 8.71 -0.83
CA GLU A 60 18.48 9.76 -1.71
C GLU A 60 18.88 9.61 -3.18
N PRO A 61 20.17 9.39 -3.55
CA PRO A 61 20.55 9.21 -4.95
C PRO A 61 19.91 7.97 -5.60
N VAL A 62 19.76 6.88 -4.82
CA VAL A 62 19.14 5.63 -5.31
C VAL A 62 17.65 5.85 -5.54
N ILE A 63 16.96 6.58 -4.66
CA ILE A 63 15.55 6.91 -4.79
C ILE A 63 15.31 7.79 -6.03
N ILE A 64 16.17 8.80 -6.24
CA ILE A 64 16.08 9.67 -7.43
C ILE A 64 16.21 8.84 -8.71
N ALA A 65 17.23 8.00 -8.81
CA ALA A 65 17.42 7.14 -9.97
C ALA A 65 16.21 6.21 -10.24
N LEU A 66 15.65 5.62 -9.17
CA LEU A 66 14.45 4.77 -9.29
C LEU A 66 13.21 5.59 -9.74
N ILE A 67 13.08 6.83 -9.31
CA ILE A 67 12.00 7.72 -9.77
C ILE A 67 12.16 8.02 -11.26
N GLU A 68 13.35 8.39 -11.71
CA GLU A 68 13.64 8.68 -13.11
C GLU A 68 13.37 7.46 -14.01
N ASP A 69 13.83 6.28 -13.61
CA ASP A 69 13.54 5.03 -14.31
C ASP A 69 12.02 4.75 -14.40
N ALA A 70 11.30 4.96 -13.30
CA ALA A 70 9.86 4.76 -13.29
C ALA A 70 9.11 5.75 -14.19
N GLU A 71 9.53 7.01 -14.24
CA GLU A 71 8.99 8.03 -15.15
C GLU A 71 9.25 7.67 -16.61
N LYS A 72 10.47 7.23 -16.91
CA LYS A 72 10.84 6.74 -18.24
C LYS A 72 9.96 5.56 -18.67
N PHE A 73 9.79 4.55 -17.80
CA PHE A 73 8.91 3.40 -18.10
C PHE A 73 7.46 3.83 -18.28
N SER A 74 6.98 4.75 -17.44
CA SER A 74 5.62 5.29 -17.53
C SER A 74 5.40 6.03 -18.86
N GLY A 75 6.34 6.88 -19.27
CA GLY A 75 6.30 7.60 -20.55
C GLY A 75 6.35 6.69 -21.77
N GLN A 76 6.93 5.51 -21.65
CA GLN A 76 6.97 4.46 -22.67
C GLN A 76 5.73 3.55 -22.67
N GLY A 77 4.72 3.81 -21.83
CA GLY A 77 3.55 2.95 -21.66
C GLY A 77 3.83 1.64 -20.91
N GLN A 78 5.04 1.46 -20.37
CA GLN A 78 5.45 0.26 -19.63
C GLN A 78 5.04 0.36 -18.15
N SER A 79 3.75 0.61 -17.88
CA SER A 79 3.22 0.89 -16.55
C SER A 79 3.47 -0.23 -15.53
N ALA A 80 3.61 -1.48 -15.98
CA ALA A 80 3.97 -2.60 -15.08
C ALA A 80 5.41 -2.45 -14.55
N LYS A 81 6.36 -2.09 -15.42
CA LYS A 81 7.75 -1.84 -15.00
C LYS A 81 7.85 -0.58 -14.13
N ALA A 82 7.13 0.48 -14.49
CA ALA A 82 7.07 1.69 -13.68
C ALA A 82 6.57 1.39 -12.25
N ALA A 83 5.49 0.63 -12.11
CA ALA A 83 4.97 0.22 -10.80
C ALA A 83 6.01 -0.58 -10.00
N ALA A 84 6.62 -1.61 -10.60
CA ALA A 84 7.63 -2.42 -9.93
C ALA A 84 8.84 -1.59 -9.47
N THR A 85 9.25 -0.60 -10.25
CA THR A 85 10.37 0.31 -9.91
C THR A 85 10.01 1.21 -8.73
N ILE A 86 8.78 1.78 -8.70
CA ILE A 86 8.32 2.57 -7.55
C ILE A 86 8.17 1.71 -6.30
N GLU A 87 7.65 0.49 -6.43
CA GLU A 87 7.55 -0.45 -5.32
C GLU A 87 8.93 -0.83 -4.75
N ARG A 88 9.96 -0.90 -5.60
CA ARG A 88 11.34 -1.07 -5.15
C ARG A 88 11.81 0.15 -4.34
N ALA A 89 11.52 1.37 -4.78
CA ALA A 89 11.82 2.58 -4.03
C ALA A 89 11.08 2.62 -2.68
N LEU A 90 9.81 2.19 -2.64
CA LEU A 90 9.00 2.10 -1.42
C LEU A 90 9.51 1.06 -0.42
N ARG A 91 10.27 0.04 -0.85
CA ARG A 91 10.95 -0.86 0.10
C ARG A 91 12.10 -0.17 0.84
N ILE A 92 12.71 0.83 0.21
CA ILE A 92 13.78 1.65 0.82
C ILE A 92 13.17 2.75 1.70
N GLU A 93 12.16 3.47 1.17
CA GLU A 93 11.50 4.57 1.86
C GLU A 93 9.98 4.37 1.98
N PRO A 94 9.50 3.47 2.85
CA PRO A 94 8.07 3.11 2.94
C PRO A 94 7.19 4.27 3.43
N ARG A 95 7.77 5.32 4.01
CA ARG A 95 7.06 6.50 4.49
C ARG A 95 7.16 7.71 3.57
N ASN A 96 7.75 7.57 2.37
CA ASN A 96 7.83 8.63 1.41
C ASN A 96 6.47 8.85 0.72
N ALA A 97 5.78 9.94 1.06
CA ALA A 97 4.47 10.28 0.54
C ALA A 97 4.46 10.45 -0.99
N MET A 98 5.55 11.02 -1.56
CA MET A 98 5.65 11.24 -3.00
C MET A 98 5.72 9.91 -3.77
N LEU A 99 6.41 8.90 -3.26
CA LEU A 99 6.45 7.58 -3.91
C LEU A 99 5.06 6.92 -3.94
N TRP A 100 4.28 7.04 -2.86
CA TRP A 100 2.90 6.56 -2.83
C TRP A 100 2.01 7.31 -3.83
N HIS A 101 2.20 8.61 -3.99
CA HIS A 101 1.53 9.39 -5.03
C HIS A 101 1.88 8.87 -6.42
N ARG A 102 3.17 8.72 -6.74
CA ARG A 102 3.63 8.22 -8.04
C ARG A 102 3.07 6.83 -8.33
N LEU A 103 3.03 5.95 -7.34
CA LEU A 103 2.42 4.62 -7.49
C LEU A 103 0.91 4.75 -7.79
N SER A 104 0.21 5.70 -7.17
CA SER A 104 -1.21 5.93 -7.47
C SER A 104 -1.43 6.36 -8.92
N VAL A 105 -0.56 7.22 -9.47
CA VAL A 105 -0.60 7.63 -10.88
C VAL A 105 -0.41 6.44 -11.82
N VAL A 106 0.59 5.61 -11.55
CA VAL A 106 0.86 4.41 -12.36
C VAL A 106 -0.29 3.40 -12.27
N ARG A 107 -0.88 3.19 -11.08
CA ARG A 107 -2.06 2.33 -10.91
C ARG A 107 -3.28 2.87 -11.68
N PHE A 108 -3.42 4.20 -11.77
CA PHE A 108 -4.44 4.83 -12.60
C PHE A 108 -4.22 4.54 -14.08
N GLN A 109 -2.99 4.64 -14.60
CA GLN A 109 -2.65 4.27 -15.98
C GLN A 109 -2.96 2.79 -16.27
N GLN A 110 -2.82 1.91 -15.28
CA GLN A 110 -3.18 0.49 -15.35
C GLN A 110 -4.69 0.23 -15.22
N GLN A 111 -5.52 1.27 -15.11
CA GLN A 111 -6.97 1.18 -14.87
C GLN A 111 -7.33 0.46 -13.55
N GLN A 112 -6.42 0.42 -12.61
CA GLN A 112 -6.59 -0.20 -11.30
C GLN A 112 -7.16 0.83 -10.30
N TRP A 113 -8.42 1.23 -10.51
CA TRP A 113 -9.05 2.37 -9.84
C TRP A 113 -9.07 2.25 -8.32
N GLN A 114 -9.40 1.08 -7.77
CA GLN A 114 -9.40 0.85 -6.32
C GLN A 114 -7.99 0.96 -5.72
N GLN A 115 -6.98 0.42 -6.41
CA GLN A 115 -5.58 0.54 -5.97
C GLN A 115 -5.11 2.00 -6.05
N THR A 116 -5.49 2.73 -7.11
CA THR A 116 -5.23 4.17 -7.22
C THR A 116 -5.72 4.91 -5.97
N ILE A 117 -6.98 4.68 -5.57
CA ILE A 117 -7.57 5.30 -4.38
C ILE A 117 -6.80 4.92 -3.11
N ALA A 118 -6.43 3.66 -2.96
CA ALA A 118 -5.70 3.18 -1.78
C ALA A 118 -4.31 3.82 -1.67
N MET A 119 -3.55 3.87 -2.78
CA MET A 119 -2.20 4.48 -2.80
C MET A 119 -2.26 5.99 -2.57
N ALA A 120 -3.20 6.69 -3.22
CA ALA A 120 -3.40 8.12 -3.03
C ALA A 120 -3.78 8.47 -1.57
N ARG A 121 -4.65 7.69 -0.92
CA ARG A 121 -4.96 7.85 0.50
C ARG A 121 -3.74 7.62 1.39
N LYS A 122 -2.90 6.64 1.08
CA LYS A 122 -1.65 6.39 1.81
C LYS A 122 -0.70 7.58 1.68
N SER A 123 -0.58 8.15 0.48
CA SER A 123 0.18 9.38 0.25
C SER A 123 -0.34 10.53 1.11
N ILE A 124 -1.66 10.80 1.12
CA ILE A 124 -2.28 11.85 1.93
C ILE A 124 -1.94 11.68 3.42
N ALA A 125 -2.04 10.46 3.93
CA ALA A 125 -1.75 10.18 5.35
C ALA A 125 -0.28 10.43 5.72
N LEU A 126 0.63 10.34 4.76
CA LEU A 126 2.07 10.56 4.96
C LEU A 126 2.54 11.96 4.57
N ALA A 127 1.71 12.75 3.89
CA ALA A 127 2.08 14.04 3.31
C ALA A 127 2.34 15.16 4.36
N GLY A 128 2.06 14.92 5.64
CA GLY A 128 2.27 15.94 6.69
C GLY A 128 1.56 17.26 6.35
N ASN A 129 2.32 18.36 6.25
CA ASN A 129 1.79 19.68 5.92
C ASN A 129 1.87 20.02 4.42
N ASN A 130 2.22 19.07 3.55
CA ASN A 130 2.28 19.32 2.11
C ASN A 130 0.86 19.34 1.51
N SER A 131 0.25 20.54 1.50
CA SER A 131 -1.11 20.76 0.98
C SER A 131 -1.22 20.46 -0.51
N ASN A 132 -0.20 20.83 -1.31
CA ASN A 132 -0.19 20.58 -2.75
C ASN A 132 -0.26 19.08 -3.05
N LEU A 133 0.58 18.29 -2.39
CA LEU A 133 0.57 16.83 -2.57
C LEU A 133 -0.78 16.20 -2.12
N LYS A 134 -1.38 16.73 -1.06
CA LYS A 134 -2.73 16.29 -0.63
C LYS A 134 -3.78 16.64 -1.68
N SER A 135 -3.75 17.85 -2.22
CA SER A 135 -4.65 18.30 -3.28
C SER A 135 -4.54 17.40 -4.52
N ASP A 136 -3.31 17.13 -4.99
CA ASP A 136 -3.06 16.24 -6.13
C ASP A 136 -3.62 14.83 -5.91
N ASN A 137 -3.45 14.29 -4.73
CA ASN A 137 -3.97 12.97 -4.37
C ASN A 137 -5.50 12.95 -4.29
N TRP A 138 -6.13 14.01 -3.76
CA TRP A 138 -7.59 14.11 -3.77
C TRP A 138 -8.14 14.21 -5.20
N GLY A 139 -7.44 14.93 -6.10
CA GLY A 139 -7.75 14.97 -7.52
C GLY A 139 -7.65 13.58 -8.17
N MET A 140 -6.61 12.81 -7.83
CA MET A 140 -6.44 11.45 -8.32
C MET A 140 -7.56 10.52 -7.82
N ILE A 141 -7.97 10.64 -6.55
CA ILE A 141 -9.09 9.89 -5.97
C ILE A 141 -10.40 10.23 -6.68
N ALA A 142 -10.65 11.52 -6.96
CA ALA A 142 -11.84 11.96 -7.67
C ALA A 142 -11.92 11.31 -9.06
N LYS A 143 -10.84 11.39 -9.85
CA LYS A 143 -10.74 10.76 -11.17
C LYS A 143 -10.99 9.24 -11.12
N ALA A 144 -10.44 8.56 -10.11
CA ALA A 144 -10.63 7.11 -9.96
C ALA A 144 -12.10 6.76 -9.63
N TYR A 145 -12.78 7.54 -8.77
CA TYR A 145 -14.21 7.33 -8.51
C TYR A 145 -15.09 7.63 -9.73
N GLU A 146 -14.72 8.60 -10.58
CA GLU A 146 -15.40 8.82 -11.86
C GLU A 146 -15.33 7.60 -12.77
N LYS A 147 -14.14 6.98 -12.87
CA LYS A 147 -13.94 5.77 -13.66
C LYS A 147 -14.72 4.56 -13.09
N LEU A 148 -14.98 4.56 -11.79
CA LEU A 148 -15.84 3.57 -11.10
C LEU A 148 -17.34 3.89 -11.20
N GLY A 149 -17.73 5.05 -11.76
CA GLY A 149 -19.11 5.50 -11.86
C GLY A 149 -19.70 6.05 -10.54
N ASP A 150 -18.90 6.18 -9.48
CA ASP A 150 -19.36 6.73 -8.18
C ASP A 150 -19.25 8.26 -8.17
N LYS A 151 -20.24 8.91 -8.80
CA LYS A 151 -20.29 10.37 -8.93
C LYS A 151 -20.32 11.09 -7.57
N ARG A 152 -20.97 10.49 -6.56
CA ARG A 152 -21.06 11.08 -5.21
C ARG A 152 -19.67 11.16 -4.57
N LYS A 153 -18.95 10.03 -4.51
CA LYS A 153 -17.58 10.02 -3.94
C LYS A 153 -16.60 10.83 -4.77
N ALA A 154 -16.77 10.90 -6.08
CA ALA A 154 -15.97 11.77 -6.93
C ALA A 154 -16.12 13.25 -6.56
N SER A 155 -17.36 13.71 -6.35
CA SER A 155 -17.67 15.09 -5.91
C SER A 155 -17.09 15.36 -4.51
N GLU A 156 -17.28 14.45 -3.56
CA GLU A 156 -16.70 14.57 -2.20
C GLU A 156 -15.16 14.72 -2.25
N ALA A 157 -14.50 13.95 -3.11
CA ALA A 157 -13.04 14.02 -3.27
C ALA A 157 -12.60 15.36 -3.89
N ARG A 158 -13.33 15.90 -4.89
CA ARG A 158 -13.07 17.24 -5.45
C ARG A 158 -13.22 18.36 -4.41
N ASN A 159 -14.24 18.29 -3.58
CA ASN A 159 -14.43 19.26 -2.51
C ASN A 159 -13.26 19.23 -1.50
N LYS A 160 -12.72 18.04 -1.21
CA LYS A 160 -11.51 17.91 -0.37
C LYS A 160 -10.26 18.42 -1.09
N GLN A 161 -10.17 18.31 -2.39
CA GLN A 161 -9.07 18.86 -3.19
C GLN A 161 -9.03 20.38 -3.07
N THR A 162 -10.17 21.06 -3.29
CA THR A 162 -10.24 22.53 -3.21
C THR A 162 -9.94 23.06 -1.81
N ASN A 163 -10.31 22.32 -0.76
CA ASN A 163 -10.06 22.73 0.63
C ASN A 163 -8.59 22.53 1.07
N GLN A 164 -7.72 21.93 0.24
CA GLN A 164 -6.29 21.77 0.51
C GLN A 164 -5.44 22.80 -0.25
N SER A 165 -6.01 23.45 -1.26
CA SER A 165 -5.38 24.52 -2.05
C SER A 165 -5.57 25.86 -1.36
#